data_5dce12eaf1fd5c42199d0b574c843f85
#
_entry.id   5dce12eaf1fd5c42199d0b574c843f85
#
_cell.length_a   1.000
_cell.length_b   1.000
_cell.length_c   1.000
_cell.angle_alpha   90.00
_cell.angle_beta   90.00
_cell.angle_gamma   90.00
#
_symmetry.space_group_name_H-M   'P 1'
#
loop_
_entity.id
_entity.type
_entity.pdbx_description
1 polymer ?
#
loop_
_entity_poly.entity_id
_entity_poly.type
_entity_poly.pdbx_seq_one_letter_code
_entity_poly.pdbx_strand_id
1 'polypeptide(L)'
;MSLMKTTCLIDLMKKRIKKCLFYLESTKVNGFTFVETLVVLAIGAVVSAGTYLSAVKMIETAKRITAKNQISQYSSALHSYFLDCGRFPTTEQGLEALWEKPVLFPVPDKWDGPYLEKKISADPWGNEYKYLSAKSDYLPQGLPEKLSFIITSFGSNLKEESSFSANEVGDDIVSWE
;
A
#
# COMPACT_ATOMS: atom_id res chain seq x y z
N MET A 1 -75.13 -10.31 -34.36
CA MET A 1 -73.98 -11.30 -34.27
C MET A 1 -72.67 -10.70 -33.75
N SER A 2 -72.64 -9.41 -33.43
CA SER A 2 -71.41 -8.72 -32.95
C SER A 2 -71.29 -8.68 -31.40
N LEU A 3 -72.37 -8.59 -30.65
CA LEU A 3 -72.36 -8.49 -29.16
C LEU A 3 -71.93 -9.77 -28.43
N MET A 4 -72.15 -10.97 -29.01
CA MET A 4 -71.72 -12.22 -28.36
C MET A 4 -70.23 -12.48 -28.42
N LYS A 5 -69.50 -11.90 -29.36
CA LYS A 5 -68.03 -12.04 -29.44
C LYS A 5 -67.30 -11.16 -28.45
N THR A 6 -67.85 -10.00 -28.09
CA THR A 6 -67.26 -9.09 -27.10
C THR A 6 -67.37 -9.60 -25.67
N THR A 7 -68.51 -10.24 -25.31
CA THR A 7 -68.69 -10.83 -23.99
C THR A 7 -67.75 -12.03 -23.74
N CYS A 8 -67.51 -12.88 -24.77
CA CYS A 8 -66.59 -14.00 -24.68
C CYS A 8 -65.13 -13.55 -24.49
N LEU A 9 -64.73 -12.44 -25.15
CA LEU A 9 -63.36 -11.89 -25.02
C LEU A 9 -63.12 -11.31 -23.62
N ILE A 10 -64.12 -10.64 -23.05
CA ILE A 10 -64.04 -10.06 -21.71
C ILE A 10 -63.92 -11.15 -20.65
N ASP A 11 -64.65 -12.28 -20.81
CA ASP A 11 -64.56 -13.40 -19.87
C ASP A 11 -63.21 -14.13 -19.96
N LEU A 12 -62.64 -14.28 -21.15
CA LEU A 12 -61.30 -14.78 -21.36
C LEU A 12 -60.21 -13.89 -20.70
N MET A 13 -60.34 -12.59 -20.83
CA MET A 13 -59.42 -11.62 -20.20
C MET A 13 -59.55 -11.65 -18.66
N LYS A 14 -60.77 -11.67 -18.14
CA LYS A 14 -61.00 -11.83 -16.67
C LYS A 14 -60.41 -13.13 -16.11
N LYS A 15 -60.50 -14.24 -16.86
CA LYS A 15 -59.91 -15.51 -16.45
C LYS A 15 -58.37 -15.49 -16.48
N ARG A 16 -57.79 -14.84 -17.45
CA ARG A 16 -56.32 -14.63 -17.53
C ARG A 16 -55.81 -13.72 -16.37
N ILE A 17 -56.52 -12.62 -16.10
CA ILE A 17 -56.17 -11.69 -15.05
C ILE A 17 -56.28 -12.37 -13.69
N LYS A 18 -57.34 -13.13 -13.40
CA LYS A 18 -57.46 -13.96 -12.20
C LYS A 18 -56.33 -14.95 -12.02
N LYS A 19 -55.91 -15.61 -13.11
CA LYS A 19 -54.82 -16.60 -13.06
C LYS A 19 -53.47 -15.90 -12.81
N CYS A 20 -53.26 -14.70 -13.34
CA CYS A 20 -52.07 -13.90 -13.13
C CYS A 20 -52.00 -13.35 -11.66
N LEU A 21 -53.15 -12.85 -11.16
CA LEU A 21 -53.27 -12.43 -9.76
C LEU A 21 -53.07 -13.57 -8.77
N PHE A 22 -53.62 -14.77 -9.07
CA PHE A 22 -53.41 -15.98 -8.23
C PHE A 22 -51.94 -16.43 -8.22
N TYR A 23 -51.18 -16.22 -9.34
CA TYR A 23 -49.77 -16.56 -9.37
C TYR A 23 -48.94 -15.54 -8.57
N LEU A 24 -49.35 -14.27 -8.56
CA LEU A 24 -48.69 -13.21 -7.74
C LEU A 24 -48.97 -13.37 -6.23
N GLU A 25 -50.12 -13.93 -5.87
CA GLU A 25 -50.52 -14.14 -4.47
C GLU A 25 -49.91 -15.43 -3.88
N SER A 26 -49.40 -16.32 -4.73
CA SER A 26 -48.76 -17.59 -4.31
C SER A 26 -47.29 -17.50 -3.98
N THR A 27 -46.65 -16.31 -4.09
CA THR A 27 -45.31 -16.10 -3.54
C THR A 27 -45.44 -15.86 -2.04
N LYS A 28 -45.61 -16.90 -1.27
CA LYS A 28 -45.38 -16.85 0.19
C LYS A 28 -43.96 -16.40 0.40
N VAL A 29 -43.77 -15.14 0.69
CA VAL A 29 -42.50 -14.63 1.20
C VAL A 29 -42.37 -15.27 2.60
N ASN A 30 -41.61 -16.35 2.68
CA ASN A 30 -41.26 -16.92 3.97
C ASN A 30 -40.34 -15.89 4.65
N GLY A 31 -40.89 -15.19 5.64
CA GLY A 31 -40.10 -14.32 6.50
C GLY A 31 -39.01 -15.11 7.22
N PHE A 32 -37.83 -14.54 7.36
CA PHE A 32 -36.76 -15.16 8.15
C PHE A 32 -37.21 -15.41 9.58
N THR A 33 -36.90 -16.56 10.13
CA THR A 33 -37.12 -16.83 11.54
C THR A 33 -36.12 -16.04 12.38
N PHE A 34 -36.51 -15.68 13.61
CA PHE A 34 -35.62 -14.96 14.54
C PHE A 34 -34.29 -15.74 14.75
N VAL A 35 -34.34 -17.05 14.82
CA VAL A 35 -33.18 -17.91 14.98
C VAL A 35 -32.28 -17.85 13.75
N GLU A 36 -32.83 -17.84 12.54
CA GLU A 36 -32.06 -17.75 11.29
C GLU A 36 -31.31 -16.43 11.17
N THR A 37 -31.93 -15.32 11.57
CA THR A 37 -31.25 -14.02 11.61
C THR A 37 -30.11 -13.99 12.62
N LEU A 38 -30.28 -14.61 13.80
CA LEU A 38 -29.21 -14.74 14.80
C LEU A 38 -28.02 -15.56 14.26
N VAL A 39 -28.31 -16.69 13.59
CA VAL A 39 -27.26 -17.55 13.01
C VAL A 39 -26.49 -16.80 11.92
N VAL A 40 -27.18 -16.09 11.01
CA VAL A 40 -26.53 -15.30 9.96
C VAL A 40 -25.65 -14.20 10.54
N LEU A 41 -26.13 -13.49 11.58
CA LEU A 41 -25.34 -12.48 12.27
C LEU A 41 -24.10 -13.06 12.95
N ALA A 42 -24.24 -14.23 13.61
CA ALA A 42 -23.12 -14.90 14.26
C ALA A 42 -22.04 -15.33 13.26
N ILE A 43 -22.45 -15.96 12.14
CA ILE A 43 -21.53 -16.34 11.07
C ILE A 43 -20.86 -15.10 10.46
N GLY A 44 -21.63 -14.05 10.18
CA GLY A 44 -21.13 -12.80 9.65
C GLY A 44 -20.07 -12.16 10.56
N ALA A 45 -20.28 -12.18 11.86
CA ALA A 45 -19.33 -11.64 12.84
C ALA A 45 -18.00 -12.43 12.83
N VAL A 46 -18.06 -13.76 12.80
CA VAL A 46 -16.86 -14.62 12.77
C VAL A 46 -16.06 -14.42 11.48
N VAL A 47 -16.73 -14.39 10.33
CA VAL A 47 -16.08 -14.18 9.03
C VAL A 47 -15.45 -12.78 8.96
N SER A 48 -16.16 -11.76 9.44
CA SER A 48 -15.65 -10.38 9.43
C SER A 48 -14.40 -10.22 10.30
N ALA A 49 -14.35 -10.85 11.47
CA ALA A 49 -13.18 -10.80 12.34
C ALA A 49 -11.94 -11.43 11.69
N GLY A 50 -12.09 -12.58 11.01
CA GLY A 50 -10.99 -13.25 10.31
C GLY A 50 -10.43 -12.45 9.15
N THR A 51 -11.28 -11.80 8.36
CA THR A 51 -10.85 -10.98 7.21
C THR A 51 -10.14 -9.70 7.66
N TYR A 52 -10.55 -9.08 8.76
CA TYR A 52 -9.91 -7.89 9.29
C TYR A 52 -8.43 -8.11 9.66
N LEU A 53 -8.14 -9.19 10.40
CA LEU A 53 -6.77 -9.52 10.80
C LEU A 53 -5.85 -9.79 9.61
N SER A 54 -6.36 -10.44 8.57
CA SER A 54 -5.62 -10.71 7.33
C SER A 54 -5.34 -9.43 6.55
N ALA A 55 -6.32 -8.52 6.47
CA ALA A 55 -6.19 -7.26 5.76
C ALA A 55 -5.11 -6.36 6.38
N VAL A 56 -5.04 -6.25 7.71
CA VAL A 56 -4.02 -5.46 8.41
C VAL A 56 -2.61 -5.96 8.09
N LYS A 57 -2.38 -7.29 8.14
CA LYS A 57 -1.07 -7.88 7.79
C LYS A 57 -0.70 -7.62 6.33
N MET A 58 -1.67 -7.69 5.42
CA MET A 58 -1.45 -7.45 4.00
C MET A 58 -1.05 -6.00 3.71
N ILE A 59 -1.69 -5.03 4.38
CA ILE A 59 -1.35 -3.61 4.26
C ILE A 59 0.08 -3.36 4.76
N GLU A 60 0.46 -3.95 5.90
CA GLU A 60 1.81 -3.80 6.44
C GLU A 60 2.87 -4.39 5.50
N THR A 61 2.61 -5.58 4.95
CA THR A 61 3.49 -6.18 3.94
C THR A 61 3.61 -5.30 2.69
N ALA A 62 2.52 -4.73 2.21
CA ALA A 62 2.53 -3.83 1.06
C ALA A 62 3.35 -2.56 1.33
N LYS A 63 3.25 -1.98 2.52
CA LYS A 63 4.07 -0.84 2.95
C LYS A 63 5.56 -1.18 2.93
N ARG A 64 5.96 -2.33 3.50
CA ARG A 64 7.35 -2.79 3.48
C ARG A 64 7.89 -2.95 2.06
N ILE A 65 7.13 -3.57 1.16
CA ILE A 65 7.51 -3.73 -0.25
C ILE A 65 7.67 -2.36 -0.91
N THR A 66 6.77 -1.42 -0.64
CA THR A 66 6.84 -0.06 -1.19
C THR A 66 8.11 0.65 -0.71
N ALA A 67 8.44 0.58 0.57
CA ALA A 67 9.65 1.19 1.13
C ALA A 67 10.93 0.56 0.53
N LYS A 68 11.00 -0.77 0.39
CA LYS A 68 12.12 -1.45 -0.30
C LYS A 68 12.28 -0.98 -1.74
N ASN A 69 11.20 -0.83 -2.47
CA ASN A 69 11.24 -0.33 -3.85
C ASN A 69 11.73 1.12 -3.92
N GLN A 70 11.29 1.99 -3.02
CA GLN A 70 11.75 3.37 -2.94
C GLN A 70 13.25 3.44 -2.60
N ILE A 71 13.73 2.68 -1.62
CA ILE A 71 15.15 2.58 -1.28
C ILE A 71 15.97 2.10 -2.49
N SER A 72 15.49 1.10 -3.23
CA SER A 72 16.15 0.62 -4.45
C SER A 72 16.22 1.69 -5.54
N GLN A 73 15.16 2.48 -5.72
CA GLN A 73 15.17 3.62 -6.64
C GLN A 73 16.19 4.69 -6.23
N TYR A 74 16.24 5.06 -4.95
CA TYR A 74 17.22 6.01 -4.43
C TYR A 74 18.65 5.49 -4.56
N SER A 75 18.87 4.20 -4.31
CA SER A 75 20.17 3.55 -4.52
C SER A 75 20.63 3.63 -5.97
N SER A 76 19.72 3.36 -6.92
CA SER A 76 20.02 3.47 -8.35
C SER A 76 20.34 4.91 -8.75
N ALA A 77 19.59 5.90 -8.23
CA ALA A 77 19.83 7.31 -8.46
C ALA A 77 21.17 7.79 -7.86
N LEU A 78 21.54 7.27 -6.68
CA LEU A 78 22.85 7.53 -6.07
C LEU A 78 24.01 6.99 -6.90
N HIS A 79 23.85 5.85 -7.53
CA HIS A 79 24.86 5.33 -8.45
C HIS A 79 24.97 6.18 -9.71
N SER A 80 23.85 6.68 -10.27
CA SER A 80 23.89 7.62 -11.39
C SER A 80 24.59 8.93 -11.00
N TYR A 81 24.25 9.48 -9.84
CA TYR A 81 24.94 10.65 -9.28
C TYR A 81 26.46 10.39 -9.15
N PHE A 82 26.85 9.21 -8.67
CA PHE A 82 28.26 8.84 -8.55
C PHE A 82 28.99 8.79 -9.90
N LEU A 83 28.33 8.29 -10.94
CA LEU A 83 28.93 8.23 -12.28
C LEU A 83 29.27 9.62 -12.83
N ASP A 84 28.42 10.61 -12.58
CA ASP A 84 28.63 11.98 -13.07
C ASP A 84 29.56 12.78 -12.16
N CYS A 85 29.33 12.72 -10.85
CA CYS A 85 30.02 13.53 -9.86
C CYS A 85 31.31 12.90 -9.31
N GLY A 86 31.56 11.60 -9.56
CA GLY A 86 32.73 10.84 -9.06
C GLY A 86 32.72 10.55 -7.56
N ARG A 87 31.62 10.87 -6.86
CA ARG A 87 31.43 10.66 -5.42
C ARG A 87 29.96 10.57 -5.06
N PHE A 88 29.65 9.98 -3.92
CA PHE A 88 28.32 10.03 -3.35
C PHE A 88 28.08 11.36 -2.61
N PRO A 89 26.83 11.81 -2.45
CA PRO A 89 26.49 12.96 -1.62
C PRO A 89 27.03 12.79 -0.19
N THR A 90 27.32 13.89 0.51
CA THR A 90 27.61 13.84 1.94
C THR A 90 26.33 13.60 2.76
N THR A 91 26.46 13.21 4.02
CA THR A 91 25.31 13.03 4.92
C THR A 91 24.47 14.32 5.03
N GLU A 92 25.16 15.47 5.06
CA GLU A 92 24.53 16.80 5.15
C GLU A 92 23.83 17.23 3.84
N GLN A 93 24.33 16.77 2.69
CA GLN A 93 23.68 16.98 1.39
C GLN A 93 22.42 16.10 1.26
N GLY A 94 22.42 14.96 1.91
CA GLY A 94 21.30 14.04 1.97
C GLY A 94 20.87 13.51 0.61
N LEU A 95 19.69 12.91 0.57
CA LEU A 95 19.07 12.44 -0.68
C LEU A 95 18.59 13.60 -1.55
N GLU A 96 18.37 14.80 -1.01
CA GLU A 96 17.95 15.99 -1.78
C GLU A 96 18.93 16.32 -2.91
N ALA A 97 20.21 15.95 -2.76
CA ALA A 97 21.24 16.07 -3.80
C ALA A 97 20.89 15.32 -5.11
N LEU A 98 19.97 14.36 -5.06
CA LEU A 98 19.48 13.61 -6.22
C LEU A 98 18.44 14.39 -7.02
N TRP A 99 17.76 15.35 -6.38
CA TRP A 99 16.71 16.14 -6.98
C TRP A 99 17.18 17.53 -7.38
N GLU A 100 17.93 18.19 -6.51
CA GLU A 100 18.47 19.54 -6.71
C GLU A 100 19.98 19.53 -6.56
N LYS A 101 20.67 20.37 -7.36
CA LYS A 101 22.13 20.49 -7.25
C LYS A 101 22.52 20.96 -5.85
N PRO A 102 23.36 20.20 -5.12
CA PRO A 102 23.77 20.59 -3.77
C PRO A 102 24.50 21.93 -3.76
N VAL A 103 24.19 22.76 -2.77
CA VAL A 103 24.91 24.04 -2.51
C VAL A 103 25.92 23.87 -1.37
N LEU A 104 25.79 22.82 -0.56
CA LEU A 104 26.71 22.51 0.53
C LEU A 104 28.02 21.91 -0.03
N PHE A 105 29.14 22.32 0.55
CA PHE A 105 30.47 21.81 0.17
C PHE A 105 30.57 20.30 0.58
N PRO A 106 31.17 19.48 -0.29
CA PRO A 106 31.76 19.76 -1.58
C PRO A 106 30.71 19.82 -2.71
N VAL A 107 30.59 20.96 -3.39
CA VAL A 107 29.68 21.15 -4.52
C VAL A 107 30.17 20.34 -5.71
N PRO A 108 29.33 19.52 -6.38
CA PRO A 108 29.74 18.79 -7.57
C PRO A 108 29.82 19.71 -8.80
N ASP A 109 30.92 19.63 -9.55
CA ASP A 109 31.10 20.41 -10.77
C ASP A 109 30.23 19.86 -11.92
N LYS A 110 30.11 18.52 -12.03
CA LYS A 110 29.44 17.83 -13.13
C LYS A 110 28.11 17.22 -12.69
N TRP A 111 27.27 18.01 -12.04
CA TRP A 111 25.93 17.55 -11.69
C TRP A 111 25.01 17.70 -12.91
N ASP A 112 24.44 16.59 -13.41
CA ASP A 112 23.56 16.52 -14.60
C ASP A 112 22.17 15.97 -14.24
N GLY A 113 21.72 16.18 -12.99
CA GLY A 113 20.40 15.73 -12.52
C GLY A 113 19.24 16.62 -13.04
N PRO A 114 18.01 16.36 -12.62
CA PRO A 114 17.64 15.47 -11.51
C PRO A 114 17.79 13.99 -11.85
N TYR A 115 18.23 13.18 -10.88
CA TYR A 115 18.41 11.72 -10.99
C TYR A 115 17.16 10.94 -10.58
N LEU A 116 16.11 11.65 -10.17
CA LEU A 116 14.81 11.09 -9.79
C LEU A 116 13.71 11.72 -10.66
N GLU A 117 12.70 10.95 -10.99
CA GLU A 117 11.52 11.45 -11.72
C GLU A 117 10.62 12.32 -10.83
N LYS A 118 10.67 12.13 -9.52
CA LYS A 118 9.88 12.87 -8.54
C LYS A 118 10.76 13.26 -7.36
N LYS A 119 10.37 14.35 -6.69
CA LYS A 119 10.98 14.73 -5.42
C LYS A 119 10.89 13.61 -4.40
N ILE A 120 11.88 13.53 -3.50
CA ILE A 120 11.92 12.53 -2.43
C ILE A 120 10.64 12.63 -1.61
N SER A 121 9.98 11.49 -1.47
CA SER A 121 8.76 11.37 -0.68
C SER A 121 9.08 10.71 0.67
N ALA A 122 8.23 10.95 1.65
CA ALA A 122 8.24 10.18 2.89
C ALA A 122 8.02 8.69 2.62
N ASP A 123 8.43 7.86 3.56
CA ASP A 123 8.19 6.44 3.54
C ASP A 123 6.67 6.13 3.70
N PRO A 124 6.21 4.87 3.52
CA PRO A 124 4.80 4.51 3.63
C PRO A 124 4.19 4.70 5.03
N TRP A 125 4.98 4.95 6.06
CA TRP A 125 4.52 5.28 7.41
C TRP A 125 4.53 6.78 7.70
N GLY A 126 5.07 7.61 6.77
CA GLY A 126 5.06 9.06 6.84
C GLY A 126 6.35 9.68 7.38
N ASN A 127 7.44 8.91 7.47
CA ASN A 127 8.74 9.38 7.96
C ASN A 127 9.68 9.72 6.80
N GLU A 128 10.68 10.54 7.07
CA GLU A 128 11.76 10.79 6.13
C GLU A 128 12.75 9.62 6.12
N TYR A 129 13.33 9.33 4.94
CA TYR A 129 14.42 8.38 4.82
C TYR A 129 15.69 8.97 5.40
N LYS A 130 16.36 8.21 6.27
CA LYS A 130 17.69 8.57 6.77
C LYS A 130 18.76 8.14 5.78
N TYR A 131 19.61 9.06 5.38
CA TYR A 131 20.75 8.82 4.51
C TYR A 131 22.05 9.06 5.28
N LEU A 132 22.99 8.12 5.17
CA LEU A 132 24.34 8.23 5.71
C LEU A 132 25.34 7.88 4.63
N SER A 133 26.33 8.75 4.42
CA SER A 133 27.48 8.47 3.54
C SER A 133 28.49 7.59 4.30
N ALA A 134 29.18 6.68 3.59
CA ALA A 134 30.23 5.83 4.18
C ALA A 134 31.41 6.59 4.81
N LYS A 135 31.52 7.90 4.52
CA LYS A 135 32.54 8.77 5.13
C LYS A 135 32.02 9.49 6.39
N SER A 136 30.84 9.16 6.87
CA SER A 136 30.26 9.76 8.07
C SER A 136 30.86 9.14 9.33
N ASP A 137 31.23 9.98 10.31
CA ASP A 137 31.68 9.51 11.65
C ASP A 137 30.56 8.87 12.47
N TYR A 138 29.31 8.89 11.96
CA TYR A 138 28.11 8.36 12.60
C TYR A 138 27.68 7.00 12.08
N LEU A 139 28.58 6.26 11.43
CA LEU A 139 28.24 4.92 10.94
C LEU A 139 28.03 3.96 12.11
N PRO A 140 26.89 3.22 12.13
CA PRO A 140 26.65 2.18 13.13
C PRO A 140 27.72 1.09 13.08
N GLN A 141 28.04 0.51 14.24
CA GLN A 141 28.97 -0.62 14.33
C GLN A 141 28.33 -1.88 13.76
N GLY A 142 29.11 -2.71 13.07
CA GLY A 142 28.65 -4.00 12.51
C GLY A 142 28.19 -3.96 11.07
N LEU A 143 28.42 -2.86 10.36
CA LEU A 143 28.11 -2.75 8.93
C LEU A 143 29.09 -3.55 8.06
N PRO A 144 28.65 -4.04 6.85
CA PRO A 144 29.55 -4.59 5.86
C PRO A 144 30.62 -3.58 5.45
N GLU A 145 31.90 -3.99 5.45
CA GLU A 145 33.06 -3.10 5.18
C GLU A 145 33.09 -2.42 3.79
N LYS A 146 32.16 -2.78 2.90
CA LYS A 146 32.12 -2.30 1.50
C LYS A 146 30.94 -1.40 1.18
N LEU A 147 30.18 -0.91 2.17
CA LEU A 147 29.07 -0.03 1.91
C LEU A 147 29.56 1.37 1.58
N SER A 148 29.04 1.94 0.50
CA SER A 148 29.33 3.31 0.08
C SER A 148 28.36 4.34 0.66
N PHE A 149 27.18 3.90 1.04
CA PHE A 149 26.11 4.69 1.67
C PHE A 149 25.10 3.78 2.34
N ILE A 150 24.28 4.35 3.20
CA ILE A 150 23.17 3.68 3.87
C ILE A 150 21.91 4.51 3.70
N ILE A 151 20.80 3.86 3.35
CA ILE A 151 19.45 4.45 3.38
C ILE A 151 18.61 3.60 4.30
N THR A 152 17.97 4.24 5.27
CA THR A 152 17.13 3.55 6.27
C THR A 152 15.74 4.19 6.33
N SER A 153 14.70 3.35 6.38
CA SER A 153 13.35 3.70 6.80
C SER A 153 13.12 3.10 8.18
N PHE A 154 12.54 3.86 9.11
CA PHE A 154 12.30 3.43 10.49
C PHE A 154 11.05 2.53 10.65
N GLY A 155 10.41 2.16 9.56
CA GLY A 155 9.26 1.26 9.61
C GLY A 155 8.07 1.80 10.40
N SER A 156 7.32 0.88 11.01
CA SER A 156 6.06 1.19 11.70
C SER A 156 6.23 1.69 13.14
N ASN A 157 7.35 1.37 13.78
CA ASN A 157 7.60 1.69 15.20
C ASN A 157 8.20 3.08 15.43
N LEU A 158 8.68 3.74 14.36
CA LEU A 158 9.28 5.09 14.37
C LEU A 158 10.53 5.20 15.27
N LYS A 159 11.16 4.09 15.60
CA LYS A 159 12.36 4.07 16.44
C LYS A 159 13.56 3.67 15.60
N GLU A 160 14.61 4.45 15.67
CA GLU A 160 15.91 4.04 15.19
C GLU A 160 16.40 2.87 16.05
N GLU A 161 16.32 1.66 15.52
CA GLU A 161 16.91 0.50 16.17
C GLU A 161 18.40 0.52 15.87
N SER A 162 19.15 1.15 16.80
CA SER A 162 20.57 1.47 16.66
C SER A 162 21.52 0.25 16.67
N SER A 163 20.99 -0.96 16.75
CA SER A 163 21.77 -2.19 16.64
C SER A 163 21.54 -2.86 15.28
N PHE A 164 22.32 -2.49 14.29
CA PHE A 164 22.47 -3.25 13.03
C PHE A 164 23.19 -4.57 13.29
N SER A 165 22.77 -5.31 14.31
CA SER A 165 23.20 -6.69 14.48
C SER A 165 22.47 -7.53 13.45
N ALA A 166 23.19 -8.29 12.66
CA ALA A 166 22.69 -9.08 11.53
C ALA A 166 21.54 -10.06 11.85
N ASN A 167 21.12 -10.16 13.11
CA ASN A 167 20.06 -11.04 13.60
C ASN A 167 18.85 -10.33 14.21
N GLU A 168 18.85 -9.00 14.35
CA GLU A 168 17.76 -8.23 14.94
C GLU A 168 17.59 -6.90 14.19
N VAL A 169 17.36 -6.99 12.89
CA VAL A 169 16.78 -5.88 12.15
C VAL A 169 15.30 -5.92 12.50
N GLY A 170 14.82 -5.05 13.37
CA GLY A 170 13.43 -4.97 13.80
C GLY A 170 12.49 -4.74 12.62
N ASP A 171 11.70 -3.69 12.59
CA ASP A 171 10.90 -3.30 11.42
C ASP A 171 11.60 -2.27 10.51
N ASP A 172 12.84 -1.88 10.82
CA ASP A 172 13.67 -1.02 9.98
C ASP A 172 13.97 -1.68 8.63
N ILE A 173 13.95 -0.89 7.56
CA ILE A 173 14.27 -1.33 6.20
C ILE A 173 15.52 -0.59 5.74
N VAL A 174 16.53 -1.34 5.34
CA VAL A 174 17.85 -0.82 5.00
C VAL A 174 18.24 -1.16 3.56
N SER A 175 19.14 -0.38 2.97
CA SER A 175 19.51 -0.48 1.55
C SER A 175 20.31 -1.75 1.15
N TRP A 176 20.76 -2.60 2.08
CA TRP A 176 21.55 -3.80 1.81
C TRP A 176 20.81 -5.12 2.05
N GLU A 177 19.53 -5.09 2.36
CA GLU A 177 18.69 -6.29 2.48
C GLU A 177 18.26 -6.87 1.13
#